data_3392f905924489148d63774c4e6fd17b
#
_entry.id   3392f905924489148d63774c4e6fd17b
#
_cell.length_a   1.000
_cell.length_b   1.000
_cell.length_c   1.000
_cell.angle_alpha   90.00
_cell.angle_beta   90.00
_cell.angle_gamma   90.00
#
_symmetry.space_group_name_H-M   'P 1'
#
loop_
_entity.id
_entity.type
_entity.pdbx_description
1 polymer ?
#
loop_
_entity_poly.entity_id
_entity_poly.type
_entity_poly.pdbx_seq_one_letter_code
_entity_poly.pdbx_strand_id
1 'polypeptide(L)'
;MSKQQIVVVRYGHRDVRDFRVTGHCALVSRALGAGKIIICGEKDESILNTVSGVNERWGGKFKVEFTKSWLTTIKALKKKGFVIVHLTMYGLPVQEVEEELGKNKKVAVIIGSQKVERAVYENADYNVGVTNQPHSEIAALSVFLDRVQNGAELMRDFEGAKRQIVPQERGKKVLNF
;
A
#
# COMPACT_ATOMS: atom_id res chain seq x y z
N MET A 1 3.51 -9.24 -19.69
CA MET A 1 2.89 -9.81 -18.47
C MET A 1 1.79 -8.88 -17.99
N SER A 2 0.61 -9.41 -17.58
CA SER A 2 -0.45 -8.57 -17.02
C SER A 2 0.03 -8.01 -15.67
N LYS A 3 -0.10 -6.69 -15.50
CA LYS A 3 0.30 -5.98 -14.28
C LYS A 3 -0.40 -6.54 -13.05
N GLN A 4 0.36 -6.84 -11.99
CA GLN A 4 -0.18 -7.26 -10.70
C GLN A 4 -1.12 -6.16 -10.14
N GLN A 5 -2.30 -6.55 -9.70
CA GLN A 5 -3.24 -5.66 -9.03
C GLN A 5 -3.01 -5.70 -7.53
N ILE A 6 -2.51 -4.61 -6.96
CA ILE A 6 -2.24 -4.51 -5.53
C ILE A 6 -3.24 -3.55 -4.88
N VAL A 7 -3.82 -3.97 -3.75
CA VAL A 7 -4.69 -3.19 -2.87
C VAL A 7 -4.07 -3.16 -1.48
N VAL A 8 -3.92 -1.97 -0.91
CA VAL A 8 -3.48 -1.83 0.49
C VAL A 8 -4.71 -1.67 1.37
N VAL A 9 -4.74 -2.37 2.50
CA VAL A 9 -5.79 -2.27 3.52
C VAL A 9 -5.16 -1.77 4.82
N ARG A 10 -5.54 -0.57 5.23
CA ARG A 10 -5.07 0.07 6.46
C ARG A 10 -6.02 -0.26 7.60
N TYR A 11 -5.61 -1.13 8.53
CA TYR A 11 -6.39 -1.54 9.68
C TYR A 11 -6.31 -0.51 10.81
N GLY A 12 -7.45 -0.12 11.38
CA GLY A 12 -7.54 0.58 12.67
C GLY A 12 -7.18 2.07 12.64
N HIS A 13 -7.46 2.78 11.54
CA HIS A 13 -7.21 4.22 11.45
C HIS A 13 -8.11 5.03 12.39
N ARG A 14 -7.49 5.98 13.09
CA ARG A 14 -8.13 7.02 13.91
C ARG A 14 -7.65 8.38 13.42
N ASP A 15 -8.58 9.28 13.12
CA ASP A 15 -8.31 10.57 12.49
C ASP A 15 -7.26 11.39 13.27
N VAL A 16 -7.53 11.70 14.54
CA VAL A 16 -6.64 12.57 15.34
C VAL A 16 -5.25 12.00 15.59
N ARG A 17 -5.12 10.66 15.66
CA ARG A 17 -3.85 10.01 16.04
C ARG A 17 -3.01 9.56 14.86
N ASP A 18 -3.66 9.05 13.85
CA ASP A 18 -2.97 8.25 12.82
C ASP A 18 -2.86 8.97 11.47
N PHE A 19 -3.40 10.21 11.33
CA PHE A 19 -3.55 10.91 10.06
C PHE A 19 -2.24 11.04 9.26
N ARG A 20 -1.13 11.41 9.92
CA ARG A 20 0.18 11.54 9.24
C ARG A 20 0.66 10.20 8.71
N VAL A 21 0.66 9.18 9.55
CA VAL A 21 1.16 7.84 9.18
C VAL A 21 0.29 7.23 8.09
N THR A 22 -1.03 7.34 8.21
CA THR A 22 -1.97 6.83 7.19
C THR A 22 -1.83 7.60 5.87
N GLY A 23 -1.65 8.93 5.92
CA GLY A 23 -1.35 9.74 4.75
C GLY A 23 -0.07 9.29 4.04
N HIS A 24 1.01 9.04 4.79
CA HIS A 24 2.25 8.49 4.24
C HIS A 24 2.08 7.08 3.67
N CYS A 25 1.31 6.20 4.33
CA CYS A 25 0.97 4.89 3.77
C CYS A 25 0.24 5.02 2.43
N ALA A 26 -0.68 5.97 2.30
CA ALA A 26 -1.39 6.22 1.04
C ALA A 26 -0.44 6.71 -0.07
N LEU A 27 0.47 7.65 0.25
CA LEU A 27 1.47 8.16 -0.70
C LEU A 27 2.46 7.07 -1.14
N VAL A 28 2.95 6.26 -0.20
CA VAL A 28 3.84 5.12 -0.49
C VAL A 28 3.11 4.08 -1.35
N SER A 29 1.89 3.72 -0.99
CA SER A 29 1.06 2.79 -1.78
C SER A 29 0.93 3.25 -3.23
N ARG A 30 0.64 4.55 -3.44
CA ARG A 30 0.55 5.15 -4.77
C ARG A 30 1.89 5.09 -5.51
N ALA A 31 2.96 5.57 -4.86
CA ALA A 31 4.28 5.66 -5.48
C ALA A 31 4.82 4.28 -5.89
N LEU A 32 4.62 3.27 -5.02
CA LEU A 32 5.10 1.91 -5.22
C LEU A 32 4.05 0.98 -5.86
N GLY A 33 3.21 1.52 -6.72
CA GLY A 33 2.47 0.72 -7.71
C GLY A 33 1.15 0.11 -7.26
N ALA A 34 0.68 0.28 -6.02
CA ALA A 34 -0.66 -0.13 -5.65
C ALA A 34 -1.73 0.69 -6.41
N GLY A 35 -2.88 0.07 -6.67
CA GLY A 35 -3.99 0.72 -7.35
C GLY A 35 -4.90 1.52 -6.43
N LYS A 36 -4.96 1.12 -5.16
CA LYS A 36 -5.74 1.82 -4.11
C LYS A 36 -5.32 1.45 -2.70
N ILE A 37 -5.74 2.30 -1.76
CA ILE A 37 -5.75 2.01 -0.32
C ILE A 37 -7.19 2.04 0.19
N ILE A 38 -7.56 1.05 1.02
CA ILE A 38 -8.82 0.98 1.76
C ILE A 38 -8.49 1.20 3.23
N ILE A 39 -8.98 2.29 3.79
CA ILE A 39 -8.73 2.68 5.17
C ILE A 39 -9.90 2.22 6.03
N CYS A 40 -9.63 1.34 6.99
CA CYS A 40 -10.62 0.79 7.91
C CYS A 40 -10.59 1.60 9.21
N GLY A 41 -11.60 2.45 9.41
CA GLY A 41 -11.69 3.33 10.56
C GLY A 41 -12.46 4.61 10.26
N GLU A 42 -12.05 5.69 10.91
CA GLU A 42 -12.64 7.02 10.73
C GLU A 42 -12.33 7.59 9.35
N LYS A 43 -13.24 8.41 8.83
CA LYS A 43 -13.03 9.09 7.55
C LYS A 43 -12.18 10.33 7.76
N ASP A 44 -11.14 10.48 6.97
CA ASP A 44 -10.21 11.62 7.00
C ASP A 44 -10.15 12.29 5.62
N GLU A 45 -10.77 13.45 5.52
CA GLU A 45 -10.81 14.23 4.27
C GLU A 45 -9.42 14.77 3.89
N SER A 46 -8.52 14.97 4.86
CA SER A 46 -7.18 15.50 4.58
C SER A 46 -6.35 14.51 3.75
N ILE A 47 -6.53 13.21 3.98
CA ILE A 47 -5.88 12.15 3.20
C ILE A 47 -6.43 12.12 1.77
N LEU A 48 -7.77 12.24 1.61
CA LEU A 48 -8.40 12.33 0.29
C LEU A 48 -7.85 13.51 -0.51
N ASN A 49 -7.83 14.69 0.09
CA ASN A 49 -7.35 15.92 -0.54
C ASN A 49 -5.87 15.83 -0.91
N THR A 50 -5.05 15.28 -0.02
CA THR A 50 -3.61 15.07 -0.26
C THR A 50 -3.39 14.17 -1.48
N VAL A 51 -4.04 13.01 -1.52
CA VAL A 51 -3.88 12.04 -2.61
C VAL A 51 -4.44 12.58 -3.93
N SER A 52 -5.60 13.24 -3.89
CA SER A 52 -6.19 13.89 -5.06
C SER A 52 -5.25 14.94 -5.65
N GLY A 53 -4.70 15.82 -4.82
CA GLY A 53 -3.73 16.83 -5.27
C GLY A 53 -2.43 16.24 -5.80
N VAL A 54 -1.98 15.09 -5.29
CA VAL A 54 -0.82 14.38 -5.84
C VAL A 54 -1.16 13.74 -7.19
N ASN A 55 -2.32 13.08 -7.32
CA ASN A 55 -2.76 12.52 -8.60
C ASN A 55 -2.89 13.60 -9.68
N GLU A 56 -3.46 14.75 -9.32
CA GLU A 56 -3.63 15.86 -10.26
C GLU A 56 -2.30 16.38 -10.80
N ARG A 57 -1.31 16.54 -9.94
CA ARG A 57 0.00 17.09 -10.34
C ARG A 57 0.92 16.05 -10.97
N TRP A 58 0.95 14.84 -10.41
CA TRP A 58 1.93 13.80 -10.73
C TRP A 58 1.33 12.61 -11.50
N GLY A 59 0.08 12.73 -11.94
CA GLY A 59 -0.61 11.71 -12.73
C GLY A 59 -1.08 10.49 -11.92
N GLY A 60 -1.62 9.52 -12.65
CA GLY A 60 -2.15 8.28 -12.09
C GLY A 60 -3.59 8.40 -11.57
N LYS A 61 -4.18 7.26 -11.26
CA LYS A 61 -5.59 7.12 -10.84
C LYS A 61 -5.70 6.35 -9.52
N PHE A 62 -4.76 6.61 -8.59
CA PHE A 62 -4.77 5.95 -7.28
C PHE A 62 -6.00 6.36 -6.47
N LYS A 63 -6.66 5.39 -5.82
CA LYS A 63 -7.90 5.62 -5.08
C LYS A 63 -7.70 5.46 -3.58
N VAL A 64 -8.38 6.30 -2.81
CA VAL A 64 -8.52 6.16 -1.36
C VAL A 64 -9.98 5.86 -1.08
N GLU A 65 -10.24 4.77 -0.37
CA GLU A 65 -11.58 4.34 0.05
C GLU A 65 -11.60 4.20 1.58
N PHE A 66 -12.73 4.50 2.21
CA PHE A 66 -12.93 4.30 3.65
C PHE A 66 -13.99 3.25 3.90
N THR A 67 -13.79 2.46 4.96
CA THR A 67 -14.75 1.44 5.41
C THR A 67 -14.74 1.35 6.93
N LYS A 68 -15.88 0.96 7.51
CA LYS A 68 -15.98 0.70 8.96
C LYS A 68 -15.56 -0.72 9.34
N SER A 69 -15.55 -1.66 8.39
CA SER A 69 -15.32 -3.08 8.67
C SER A 69 -14.20 -3.64 7.81
N TRP A 70 -13.06 -3.89 8.42
CA TRP A 70 -11.95 -4.58 7.79
C TRP A 70 -12.32 -6.00 7.36
N LEU A 71 -13.09 -6.74 8.18
CA LEU A 71 -13.47 -8.13 7.91
C LEU A 71 -14.35 -8.24 6.66
N THR A 72 -15.34 -7.35 6.53
CA THR A 72 -16.19 -7.28 5.32
C THR A 72 -15.34 -6.96 4.09
N THR A 73 -14.37 -6.05 4.23
CA THR A 73 -13.44 -5.68 3.17
C THR A 73 -12.59 -6.88 2.72
N ILE A 74 -11.99 -7.61 3.66
CA ILE A 74 -11.17 -8.79 3.34
C ILE A 74 -12.00 -9.88 2.67
N LYS A 75 -13.18 -10.18 3.20
CA LYS A 75 -14.12 -11.16 2.59
C LYS A 75 -14.48 -10.77 1.15
N ALA A 76 -14.73 -9.49 0.90
CA ALA A 76 -15.02 -8.98 -0.45
C ALA A 76 -13.82 -9.09 -1.40
N LEU A 77 -12.60 -8.82 -0.90
CA LEU A 77 -11.37 -8.98 -1.68
C LEU A 77 -11.09 -10.45 -2.00
N LYS A 78 -11.24 -11.37 -1.03
CA LYS A 78 -11.13 -12.83 -1.27
C LYS A 78 -12.11 -13.31 -2.35
N LYS A 79 -13.38 -12.89 -2.30
CA LYS A 79 -14.37 -13.19 -3.35
C LYS A 79 -13.97 -12.71 -4.73
N LYS A 80 -13.15 -11.64 -4.82
CA LYS A 80 -12.60 -11.11 -6.07
C LYS A 80 -11.28 -11.78 -6.48
N GLY A 81 -10.84 -12.81 -5.76
CA GLY A 81 -9.64 -13.58 -6.03
C GLY A 81 -8.33 -12.90 -5.59
N PHE A 82 -8.38 -12.02 -4.60
CA PHE A 82 -7.17 -11.47 -3.99
C PHE A 82 -6.60 -12.45 -2.96
N VAL A 83 -5.29 -12.66 -3.01
CA VAL A 83 -4.51 -13.25 -1.94
C VAL A 83 -4.32 -12.20 -0.86
N ILE A 84 -4.62 -12.53 0.39
CA ILE A 84 -4.55 -11.61 1.53
C ILE A 84 -3.24 -11.81 2.27
N VAL A 85 -2.43 -10.79 2.31
CA VAL A 85 -1.16 -10.74 3.03
C VAL A 85 -1.26 -9.77 4.20
N HIS A 86 -0.97 -10.22 5.41
CA HIS A 86 -0.89 -9.36 6.59
C HIS A 86 0.57 -9.13 6.96
N LEU A 87 1.01 -7.86 6.95
CA LEU A 87 2.36 -7.49 7.36
C LEU A 87 2.46 -7.39 8.88
N THR A 88 3.32 -8.21 9.44
CA THR A 88 3.54 -8.31 10.89
C THR A 88 4.95 -8.80 11.18
N MET A 89 5.61 -8.25 12.20
CA MET A 89 6.95 -8.70 12.61
C MET A 89 7.00 -10.16 13.11
N TYR A 90 5.84 -10.78 13.32
CA TYR A 90 5.69 -12.18 13.73
C TYR A 90 5.48 -13.15 12.56
N GLY A 91 5.45 -12.65 11.32
CA GLY A 91 5.18 -13.43 10.13
C GLY A 91 6.41 -14.15 9.59
N LEU A 92 6.17 -14.95 8.54
CA LEU A 92 7.24 -15.58 7.77
C LEU A 92 8.14 -14.51 7.11
N PRO A 93 9.44 -14.73 7.02
CA PRO A 93 10.33 -13.82 6.29
C PRO A 93 9.84 -13.58 4.86
N VAL A 94 9.81 -12.32 4.44
CA VAL A 94 9.34 -11.95 3.09
C VAL A 94 10.11 -12.69 1.99
N GLN A 95 11.38 -12.98 2.19
CA GLN A 95 12.25 -13.71 1.26
C GLN A 95 11.77 -15.13 0.97
N GLU A 96 11.02 -15.75 1.88
CA GLU A 96 10.49 -17.10 1.71
C GLU A 96 9.22 -17.14 0.84
N VAL A 97 8.53 -16.02 0.69
CA VAL A 97 7.20 -15.94 0.05
C VAL A 97 7.12 -14.96 -1.11
N GLU A 98 8.11 -14.07 -1.29
CA GLU A 98 8.05 -12.99 -2.28
C GLU A 98 7.92 -13.48 -3.72
N GLU A 99 8.61 -14.58 -4.07
CA GLU A 99 8.55 -15.14 -5.42
C GLU A 99 7.14 -15.70 -5.74
N GLU A 100 6.55 -16.41 -4.79
CA GLU A 100 5.19 -16.94 -4.94
C GLU A 100 4.17 -15.82 -5.00
N LEU A 101 4.27 -14.83 -4.09
CA LEU A 101 3.39 -13.67 -4.05
C LEU A 101 3.51 -12.81 -5.32
N GLY A 102 4.71 -12.69 -5.87
CA GLY A 102 4.96 -11.98 -7.14
C GLY A 102 4.27 -12.61 -8.34
N LYS A 103 4.01 -13.92 -8.33
CA LYS A 103 3.26 -14.64 -9.39
C LYS A 103 1.75 -14.43 -9.31
N ASN A 104 1.23 -13.98 -8.16
CA ASN A 104 -0.21 -13.73 -7.98
C ASN A 104 -0.65 -12.47 -8.71
N LYS A 105 -1.70 -12.58 -9.53
CA LYS A 105 -2.26 -11.44 -10.27
C LYS A 105 -2.92 -10.40 -9.37
N LYS A 106 -3.39 -10.79 -8.18
CA LYS A 106 -4.13 -9.94 -7.25
C LYS A 106 -3.65 -10.16 -5.83
N VAL A 107 -3.11 -9.13 -5.21
CA VAL A 107 -2.62 -9.15 -3.82
C VAL A 107 -3.25 -8.02 -3.04
N ALA A 108 -3.80 -8.32 -1.87
CA ALA A 108 -4.26 -7.33 -0.91
C ALA A 108 -3.37 -7.40 0.34
N VAL A 109 -2.70 -6.30 0.68
CA VAL A 109 -1.78 -6.24 1.80
C VAL A 109 -2.39 -5.45 2.96
N ILE A 110 -2.50 -6.09 4.13
CA ILE A 110 -3.00 -5.48 5.37
C ILE A 110 -1.82 -4.92 6.16
N ILE A 111 -1.93 -3.66 6.55
CA ILE A 111 -1.03 -2.99 7.49
C ILE A 111 -1.81 -2.47 8.70
N GLY A 112 -1.29 -2.66 9.89
CA GLY A 112 -1.91 -2.20 11.14
C GLY A 112 -1.48 -0.80 11.54
N SER A 113 -2.36 -0.04 12.21
CA SER A 113 -2.01 1.22 12.88
C SER A 113 -1.72 1.04 14.37
N GLN A 114 -2.03 -0.13 14.91
CA GLN A 114 -1.92 -0.49 16.32
C GLN A 114 -1.80 -2.00 16.44
N LYS A 115 -1.81 -2.52 17.68
CA LYS A 115 -1.89 -3.97 17.92
C LYS A 115 -3.10 -4.54 17.19
N VAL A 116 -2.84 -5.46 16.29
CA VAL A 116 -3.83 -6.10 15.44
C VAL A 116 -4.43 -7.29 16.18
N GLU A 117 -5.74 -7.47 16.09
CA GLU A 117 -6.43 -8.59 16.72
C GLU A 117 -6.12 -9.93 16.04
N ARG A 118 -6.24 -11.02 16.80
CA ARG A 118 -5.96 -12.38 16.33
C ARG A 118 -6.72 -12.74 15.05
N ALA A 119 -7.95 -12.28 14.92
CA ALA A 119 -8.78 -12.54 13.75
C ALA A 119 -8.17 -12.05 12.42
N VAL A 120 -7.31 -11.00 12.43
CA VAL A 120 -6.61 -10.56 11.21
C VAL A 120 -5.59 -11.61 10.78
N TYR A 121 -4.82 -12.17 11.72
CA TYR A 121 -3.86 -13.24 11.45
C TYR A 121 -4.54 -14.47 10.85
N GLU A 122 -5.70 -14.85 11.38
CA GLU A 122 -6.46 -16.03 10.96
C GLU A 122 -7.18 -15.85 9.62
N ASN A 123 -7.49 -14.61 9.22
CA ASN A 123 -8.14 -14.30 7.95
C ASN A 123 -7.15 -13.97 6.84
N ALA A 124 -5.87 -13.77 7.12
CA ALA A 124 -4.84 -13.63 6.11
C ALA A 124 -4.48 -15.00 5.52
N ASP A 125 -4.14 -15.03 4.23
CA ASP A 125 -3.60 -16.22 3.58
C ASP A 125 -2.11 -16.35 3.88
N TYR A 126 -1.41 -15.21 4.08
CA TYR A 126 -0.02 -15.12 4.51
C TYR A 126 0.13 -14.06 5.60
N ASN A 127 0.83 -14.41 6.68
CA ASN A 127 1.37 -13.45 7.64
C ASN A 127 2.87 -13.30 7.35
N VAL A 128 3.31 -12.11 6.97
CA VAL A 128 4.65 -11.87 6.43
C VAL A 128 5.39 -10.82 7.25
N GLY A 129 6.61 -11.14 7.62
CA GLY A 129 7.55 -10.23 8.26
C GLY A 129 8.60 -9.71 7.27
N VAL A 130 8.71 -8.41 7.16
CA VAL A 130 9.83 -7.78 6.43
C VAL A 130 11.12 -7.94 7.23
N THR A 131 11.00 -7.84 8.55
CA THR A 131 11.99 -8.21 9.55
C THR A 131 11.26 -8.57 10.84
N ASN A 132 11.89 -9.38 11.70
CA ASN A 132 11.36 -9.71 13.02
C ASN A 132 11.79 -8.71 14.12
N GLN A 133 12.25 -7.53 13.72
CA GLN A 133 12.56 -6.42 14.62
C GLN A 133 11.42 -5.38 14.59
N PRO A 134 11.15 -4.66 15.68
CA PRO A 134 10.20 -3.56 15.68
C PRO A 134 10.54 -2.52 14.63
N HIS A 135 9.57 -2.16 13.80
CA HIS A 135 9.73 -1.17 12.74
C HIS A 135 8.39 -0.48 12.41
N SER A 136 8.46 0.57 11.59
CA SER A 136 7.28 1.28 11.09
C SER A 136 6.55 0.47 10.03
N GLU A 137 5.21 0.55 10.03
CA GLU A 137 4.36 -0.02 8.99
C GLU A 137 4.62 0.58 7.60
N ILE A 138 5.08 1.83 7.54
CA ILE A 138 5.48 2.49 6.28
C ILE A 138 6.69 1.78 5.68
N ALA A 139 7.69 1.47 6.51
CA ALA A 139 8.89 0.76 6.08
C ALA A 139 8.56 -0.67 5.63
N ALA A 140 7.73 -1.40 6.41
CA ALA A 140 7.28 -2.73 6.03
C ALA A 140 6.53 -2.72 4.69
N LEU A 141 5.59 -1.78 4.52
CA LEU A 141 4.84 -1.64 3.29
C LEU A 141 5.76 -1.36 2.09
N SER A 142 6.71 -0.45 2.24
CA SER A 142 7.64 -0.09 1.16
C SER A 142 8.48 -1.28 0.71
N VAL A 143 9.13 -1.96 1.65
CA VAL A 143 9.96 -3.13 1.34
C VAL A 143 9.14 -4.26 0.76
N PHE A 144 7.95 -4.55 1.32
CA PHE A 144 7.07 -5.58 0.79
C PHE A 144 6.65 -5.31 -0.65
N LEU A 145 6.22 -4.06 -0.96
CA LEU A 145 5.79 -3.68 -2.31
C LEU A 145 6.93 -3.80 -3.33
N ASP A 146 8.15 -3.41 -2.95
CA ASP A 146 9.34 -3.54 -3.79
C ASP A 146 9.67 -5.01 -4.05
N ARG A 147 9.72 -5.84 -2.99
CA ARG A 147 10.07 -7.26 -3.12
C ARG A 147 9.09 -8.05 -3.99
N VAL A 148 7.79 -7.89 -3.80
CA VAL A 148 6.78 -8.64 -4.58
C VAL A 148 6.67 -8.20 -6.04
N GLN A 149 7.15 -7.00 -6.38
CA GLN A 149 7.19 -6.45 -7.73
C GLN A 149 8.59 -6.53 -8.36
N ASN A 150 9.59 -7.01 -7.60
CA ASN A 150 10.98 -7.15 -8.03
C ASN A 150 11.55 -5.84 -8.60
N GLY A 151 11.26 -4.71 -7.93
CA GLY A 151 11.73 -3.38 -8.30
C GLY A 151 11.08 -2.76 -9.55
N ALA A 152 10.17 -3.45 -10.20
CA ALA A 152 9.56 -2.98 -11.46
C ALA A 152 8.70 -1.71 -11.28
N GLU A 153 8.20 -1.46 -10.07
CA GLU A 153 7.42 -0.25 -9.75
C GLU A 153 8.29 1.00 -9.64
N LEU A 154 9.58 0.88 -9.35
CA LEU A 154 10.50 2.02 -9.13
C LEU A 154 10.72 2.85 -10.41
N MET A 155 10.56 2.24 -11.58
CA MET A 155 10.68 2.91 -12.89
C MET A 155 9.33 3.19 -13.54
N ARG A 156 8.26 3.21 -12.75
CA ARG A 156 6.91 3.32 -13.26
C ARG A 156 6.53 4.75 -13.62
N ASP A 157 6.02 4.94 -14.83
CA ASP A 157 5.38 6.18 -15.26
C ASP A 157 3.92 6.25 -14.82
N PHE A 158 3.46 7.48 -14.56
CA PHE A 158 2.07 7.78 -14.19
C PHE A 158 1.40 8.60 -15.29
N GLU A 159 0.41 8.00 -15.94
CA GLU A 159 -0.36 8.62 -17.02
C GLU A 159 -1.05 9.91 -16.54
N GLY A 160 -1.06 10.94 -17.40
CA GLY A 160 -1.75 12.21 -17.14
C GLY A 160 -1.02 13.12 -16.15
N ALA A 161 0.28 12.93 -15.93
CA ALA A 161 1.09 13.81 -15.12
C ALA A 161 1.19 15.22 -15.75
N LYS A 162 0.92 16.25 -14.97
CA LYS A 162 1.19 17.66 -15.33
C LYS A 162 2.63 18.08 -15.00
N ARG A 163 3.34 17.23 -14.24
CA ARG A 163 4.72 17.46 -13.81
C ARG A 163 5.53 16.18 -13.91
N GLN A 164 6.78 16.31 -14.34
CA GLN A 164 7.73 15.19 -14.39
C GLN A 164 9.08 15.62 -13.81
N ILE A 165 9.61 14.79 -12.93
CA ILE A 165 10.97 14.98 -12.41
C ILE A 165 11.94 14.43 -13.45
N VAL A 166 12.91 15.24 -13.83
CA VAL A 166 14.07 14.79 -14.61
C VAL A 166 15.21 14.51 -13.62
N PRO A 167 15.62 13.25 -13.45
CA PRO A 167 16.70 12.92 -12.51
C PRO A 167 17.97 13.73 -12.81
N GLN A 168 18.60 14.25 -11.77
CA GLN A 168 19.84 15.02 -11.86
C GLN A 168 20.84 14.47 -10.85
N GLU A 169 22.11 14.39 -11.23
CA GLU A 169 23.18 14.07 -10.29
C GLU A 169 23.26 15.12 -9.17
N ARG A 170 23.08 16.38 -9.53
CA ARG A 170 23.06 17.52 -8.59
C ARG A 170 21.95 18.49 -8.99
N GLY A 171 21.19 18.95 -8.00
CA GLY A 171 20.12 19.94 -8.20
C GLY A 171 18.75 19.31 -8.42
N LYS A 172 17.81 20.10 -8.95
CA LYS A 172 16.41 19.74 -9.18
C LYS A 172 15.96 20.21 -10.55
N LYS A 173 15.33 19.33 -11.35
CA LYS A 173 14.72 19.70 -12.62
C LYS A 173 13.34 19.10 -12.70
N VAL A 174 12.32 19.95 -12.93
CA VAL A 174 10.92 19.55 -13.11
C VAL A 174 10.42 20.12 -14.43
N LEU A 175 9.81 19.29 -15.24
CA LEU A 175 9.05 19.70 -16.42
C LEU A 175 7.59 19.89 -16.01
N ASN A 176 6.94 20.90 -16.58
CA ASN A 176 5.49 21.15 -16.44
C ASN A 176 4.86 21.04 -17.84
N PHE A 177 3.69 20.38 -17.91
CA PHE A 177 2.95 20.14 -19.15
C PHE A 177 1.59 20.80 -19.10
#